data_55ee7d1c4669dba06d3a49ad5e72103e
#
_entry.id   55ee7d1c4669dba06d3a49ad5e72103e
#
_cell.length_a   1.000
_cell.length_b   1.000
_cell.length_c   1.000
_cell.angle_alpha   90.00
_cell.angle_beta   90.00
_cell.angle_gamma   90.00
#
_symmetry.space_group_name_H-M   'P 1'
#
loop_
_entity.id
_entity.type
_entity.pdbx_description
1 polymer ?
#
loop_
_entity_poly.entity_id
_entity_poly.type
_entity_poly.pdbx_seq_one_letter_code
_entity_poly.pdbx_strand_id
1 'polypeptide(L)' 'MRQKILSEVDAERSYQDDKWGTQFDDKNTPYNWAAYIGQYSTRNLIGNPANVSEEKFRADMVKVAALAVAAIESIDRRKV' A
#
# COMPACT_ATOMS: atom_id res chain seq x y z
N MET A 1 18.83 3.76 -7.32
CA MET A 1 17.86 2.67 -7.16
C MET A 1 16.76 3.01 -6.16
N ARG A 2 17.10 3.35 -4.92
CA ARG A 2 16.08 3.65 -3.90
C ARG A 2 15.23 4.86 -4.25
N GLN A 3 15.82 5.92 -4.78
CA GLN A 3 15.10 7.14 -5.15
C GLN A 3 13.98 6.86 -6.17
N LYS A 4 14.28 6.00 -7.15
CA LYS A 4 13.28 5.60 -8.14
C LYS A 4 12.12 4.87 -7.48
N ILE A 5 12.43 3.96 -6.56
CA ILE A 5 11.41 3.19 -5.84
C ILE A 5 10.54 4.12 -4.99
N LEU A 6 11.16 5.06 -4.28
CA LEU A 6 10.40 6.03 -3.47
C LEU A 6 9.51 6.90 -4.34
N SER A 7 9.95 7.26 -5.55
CA SER A 7 9.13 8.02 -6.50
C SER A 7 7.93 7.19 -6.96
N GLU A 8 8.10 5.89 -7.17
CA GLU A 8 7.00 5.01 -7.54
C GLU A 8 5.97 4.91 -6.40
N VAL A 9 6.44 4.81 -5.16
CA VAL A 9 5.56 4.78 -3.98
C VAL A 9 4.78 6.10 -3.87
N ASP A 10 5.44 7.22 -4.08
CA ASP A 10 4.80 8.53 -4.03
C ASP A 10 3.73 8.67 -5.11
N ALA A 11 4.01 8.19 -6.32
CA ALA A 11 3.03 8.21 -7.41
C ALA A 11 1.82 7.34 -7.08
N GLU A 12 2.04 6.17 -6.49
CA GLU A 12 0.94 5.30 -6.07
C GLU A 12 0.12 5.94 -4.95
N ARG A 13 0.76 6.67 -4.02
CA ARG A 13 0.06 7.41 -2.98
C ARG A 13 -0.87 8.47 -3.59
N SER A 14 -0.37 9.22 -4.58
CA SER A 14 -1.19 10.22 -5.27
C SER A 14 -2.39 9.57 -5.96
N TYR A 15 -2.19 8.43 -6.61
CA TYR A 15 -3.27 7.68 -7.24
C TYR A 15 -4.32 7.24 -6.21
N GLN A 16 -3.88 6.74 -5.06
CA GLN A 16 -4.78 6.30 -3.99
C GLN A 16 -5.57 7.49 -3.42
N ASP A 17 -4.93 8.64 -3.24
CA ASP A 17 -5.60 9.85 -2.76
C ASP A 17 -6.68 10.32 -3.74
N ASP A 18 -6.39 10.28 -5.03
CA ASP A 18 -7.37 10.65 -6.06
C ASP A 18 -8.55 9.69 -6.09
N LYS A 19 -8.29 8.40 -5.86
CA LYS A 19 -9.31 7.36 -5.94
C LYS A 19 -10.17 7.30 -4.68
N TRP A 20 -9.58 7.40 -3.49
CA TRP A 20 -10.25 7.16 -2.22
C TRP A 20 -10.49 8.43 -1.40
N GLY A 21 -9.51 9.35 -1.39
CA GLY A 21 -9.55 10.57 -0.59
C GLY A 21 -9.14 10.36 0.86
N THR A 22 -8.81 11.47 1.52
CA THR A 22 -8.35 11.45 2.92
C THR A 22 -9.45 11.07 3.90
N GLN A 23 -10.72 11.37 3.58
CA GLN A 23 -11.82 11.00 4.45
C GLN A 23 -11.95 9.49 4.58
N PHE A 24 -11.73 8.77 3.49
CA PHE A 24 -11.73 7.31 3.51
C PHE A 24 -10.59 6.80 4.40
N ASP A 25 -9.39 7.35 4.21
CA ASP A 25 -8.22 6.94 4.97
C ASP A 25 -8.42 7.18 6.47
N ASP A 26 -9.02 8.31 6.84
CA ASP A 26 -9.18 8.69 8.24
C ASP A 26 -10.22 7.84 8.99
N LYS A 27 -11.07 7.12 8.27
CA LYS A 27 -12.03 6.18 8.87
C LYS A 27 -11.43 4.81 9.15
N ASN A 28 -10.27 4.51 8.58
CA ASN A 28 -9.68 3.19 8.74
C ASN A 28 -9.00 3.06 10.10
N THR A 29 -9.24 1.95 10.75
CA THR A 29 -8.56 1.56 11.98
C THR A 29 -7.25 0.86 11.63
N PRO A 30 -6.32 0.68 12.59
CA PRO A 30 -5.14 -0.15 12.34
C PRO A 30 -5.48 -1.54 11.81
N TYR A 31 -6.58 -2.13 12.29
CA TYR A 31 -7.03 -3.43 11.80
C TYR A 31 -7.37 -3.37 10.31
N ASN A 32 -8.09 -2.33 9.86
CA ASN A 32 -8.44 -2.16 8.45
C ASN A 32 -7.17 -2.05 7.58
N TRP A 33 -6.21 -1.22 8.02
CA TRP A 33 -4.95 -1.05 7.29
C TRP A 33 -4.19 -2.36 7.18
N ALA A 34 -4.10 -3.11 8.29
CA ALA A 34 -3.41 -4.41 8.29
C ALA A 34 -4.08 -5.40 7.34
N ALA A 35 -5.42 -5.39 7.29
CA ALA A 35 -6.17 -6.27 6.39
C ALA A 35 -5.90 -5.93 4.92
N TYR A 36 -5.90 -4.65 4.55
CA TYR A 36 -5.61 -4.23 3.18
C TYR A 36 -4.18 -4.60 2.79
N ILE A 37 -3.22 -4.28 3.65
CA ILE A 37 -1.81 -4.58 3.39
C ILE A 37 -1.61 -6.10 3.27
N GLY A 38 -2.23 -6.88 4.16
CA GLY A 38 -2.16 -8.33 4.12
C GLY A 38 -2.70 -8.89 2.81
N GLN A 39 -3.83 -8.36 2.34
CA GLN A 39 -4.43 -8.79 1.08
C GLN A 39 -3.48 -8.56 -0.09
N TYR A 40 -2.93 -7.35 -0.21
CA TYR A 40 -2.04 -7.04 -1.33
C TYR A 40 -0.70 -7.75 -1.24
N SER A 41 -0.18 -7.95 -0.01
CA SER A 41 1.12 -8.59 0.15
C SER A 41 1.09 -10.08 -0.19
N THR A 42 -0.08 -10.73 -0.17
CA THR A 42 -0.18 -12.17 -0.36
C THR A 42 -0.93 -12.60 -1.61
N ARG A 43 -1.65 -11.69 -2.29
CA ARG A 43 -2.58 -12.07 -3.35
C ARG A 43 -1.93 -12.79 -4.53
N ASN A 44 -0.68 -12.51 -4.83
CA ASN A 44 0.04 -13.15 -5.94
C ASN A 44 0.95 -14.29 -5.47
N LEU A 45 0.81 -14.73 -4.22
CA LEU A 45 1.59 -15.83 -3.68
C LEU A 45 0.77 -17.14 -3.60
N ILE A 46 -0.45 -17.13 -4.11
CA ILE A 46 -1.33 -18.28 -4.09
C ILE A 46 -0.87 -19.26 -5.17
N GLY A 47 -0.68 -20.54 -4.77
CA GLY A 47 -0.28 -21.60 -5.69
C GLY A 47 1.16 -22.03 -5.49
N ASN A 48 1.78 -22.56 -6.54
CA ASN A 48 3.15 -23.08 -6.47
C ASN A 48 4.15 -21.92 -6.39
N PRO A 49 5.02 -21.89 -5.35
CA PRO A 49 6.03 -20.82 -5.24
C PRO A 49 6.90 -20.65 -6.47
N ALA A 50 7.12 -21.73 -7.25
CA ALA A 50 7.92 -21.65 -8.46
C ALA A 50 7.25 -20.82 -9.56
N ASN A 51 5.95 -20.57 -9.46
CA ASN A 51 5.16 -19.86 -10.47
C ASN A 51 4.83 -18.42 -10.05
N VAL A 52 5.40 -17.94 -8.95
CA VAL A 52 5.17 -16.56 -8.50
C VAL A 52 5.84 -15.60 -9.46
N SER A 53 5.07 -14.64 -9.97
CA SER A 53 5.61 -13.59 -10.84
C SER A 53 6.28 -12.52 -10.00
N GLU A 54 7.59 -12.35 -10.16
CA GLU A 54 8.32 -11.28 -9.46
C GLU A 54 7.82 -9.90 -9.88
N GLU A 55 7.44 -9.75 -11.14
CA GLU A 55 6.92 -8.48 -11.65
C GLU A 55 5.61 -8.08 -10.95
N LYS A 56 4.68 -9.03 -10.83
CA LYS A 56 3.42 -8.79 -10.13
C LYS A 56 3.64 -8.55 -8.64
N PHE A 57 4.53 -9.32 -8.05
CA PHE A 57 4.87 -9.16 -6.64
C PHE A 57 5.48 -7.78 -6.38
N ARG A 58 6.39 -7.35 -7.26
CA ARG A 58 6.99 -6.02 -7.15
C ARG A 58 5.94 -4.92 -7.20
N ALA A 59 5.01 -5.01 -8.14
CA ALA A 59 3.91 -4.03 -8.25
C ALA A 59 3.07 -4.01 -6.98
N ASP A 60 2.80 -5.16 -6.39
CA ASP A 60 2.06 -5.25 -5.13
C ASP A 60 2.85 -4.64 -3.97
N MET A 61 4.18 -4.78 -3.97
CA MET A 61 5.00 -4.19 -2.91
C MET A 61 4.97 -2.66 -2.97
N VAL A 62 4.92 -2.07 -4.15
CA VAL A 62 4.75 -0.63 -4.28
C VAL A 62 3.40 -0.20 -3.67
N LYS A 63 2.34 -0.96 -3.93
CA LYS A 63 1.02 -0.69 -3.35
C LYS A 63 1.03 -0.83 -1.83
N VAL A 64 1.69 -1.88 -1.32
CA VAL A 64 1.83 -2.11 0.12
C VAL A 64 2.57 -0.95 0.78
N ALA A 65 3.67 -0.52 0.18
CA ALA A 65 4.44 0.60 0.71
C ALA A 65 3.60 1.88 0.75
N ALA A 66 2.84 2.15 -0.31
CA ALA A 66 1.96 3.31 -0.38
C ALA A 66 0.85 3.22 0.67
N LEU A 67 0.27 2.05 0.89
CA LEU A 67 -0.74 1.85 1.93
C LEU A 67 -0.16 2.07 3.32
N ALA A 68 1.08 1.64 3.56
CA ALA A 68 1.75 1.87 4.83
C ALA A 68 1.97 3.36 5.08
N VAL A 69 2.38 4.11 4.04
CA VAL A 69 2.52 5.56 4.13
C VAL A 69 1.16 6.19 4.45
N ALA A 70 0.11 5.77 3.76
CA ALA A 70 -1.24 6.28 3.99
C ALA A 70 -1.71 6.05 5.43
N ALA A 71 -1.42 4.87 5.97
CA ALA A 71 -1.77 4.54 7.35
C ALA A 71 -1.06 5.47 8.33
N ILE A 72 0.21 5.70 8.12
CA ILE A 72 1.01 6.58 9.00
C ILE A 72 0.50 8.02 8.89
N GLU A 73 0.26 8.51 7.68
CA GLU A 73 -0.28 9.86 7.46
C GLU A 73 -1.63 10.04 8.16
N SER A 74 -2.49 9.05 8.07
CA SER A 74 -3.81 9.07 8.69
C SER A 74 -3.70 9.17 10.21
N ILE A 75 -2.80 8.39 10.82
CA ILE A 75 -2.57 8.42 12.27
C ILE A 75 -2.01 9.78 12.67
N ASP A 76 -1.03 10.29 11.93
CA ASP A 76 -0.38 11.55 12.24
C ASP A 76 -1.37 12.73 12.15
N ARG A 77 -2.27 12.72 11.17
CA ARG A 77 -3.31 13.76 11.06
C ARG A 77 -4.22 13.82 12.28
N ARG A 78 -4.53 12.66 12.86
CA ARG A 78 -5.43 12.60 14.01
C ARG A 78 -4.78 13.06 15.31
N LYS A 79 -3.46 13.13 15.34
CA LYS A 79 -2.71 13.56 16.53
C LYS A 79 -2.44 15.05 16.58
N VAL A 80 -2.80 15.79 15.53
CA VAL A 80 -2.54 17.22 15.46
C VAL A 80 -3.69 18.01 16.06
#